data_8718ebd0d1c27a7504f39ecf3ce5d31d
#
_entry.id   8718ebd0d1c27a7504f39ecf3ce5d31d
#
_cell.length_a   1.000
_cell.length_b   1.000
_cell.length_c   1.000
_cell.angle_alpha   90.00
_cell.angle_beta   90.00
_cell.angle_gamma   90.00
#
_symmetry.space_group_name_H-M   'P 1'
#
loop_
_entity.id
_entity.type
_entity.pdbx_description
1 polymer ?
#
loop_
_entity_poly.entity_id
_entity_poly.type
_entity_poly.pdbx_seq_one_letter_code
_entity_poly.pdbx_strand_id
1 'polypeptide(L)'
;MKLKHIGLFLFCCTFFATAQSQELHTLAQDFLNTLSPELKDKTVFELTDEERRNFYYTPVIRKGSSLRNFNEKQQKAAFALLSASISKEAYRKTREIMALESILKVLENNPKMPDGSVKRDPLNYHFWIFGNPSEDEFWGWRFEGHHISLNFLASKGLLVSSTPFFLGTNPGKVLSGEQKGHEVLKQETVLGLALVNSLSKEQLAIARFSDEAPYDMFTANNPEAIPLNHTGISYSALTDKQKKAFLKLLQLYLDNYEAKFSKTFKEKILEGGIEDFSFAWAGALQQGEGHYYSIQGSSFLIEYDNTQNNANHVHAVVRDLENDFGEDVLKQHYHQDHN
;
A
#
# COMPACT_ATOMS: atom_id res chain seq x y z
N MET A 1 28.26 43.19 -57.16
CA MET A 1 26.86 42.86 -56.73
C MET A 1 26.91 41.82 -55.63
N LYS A 2 26.71 42.23 -54.38
CA LYS A 2 26.82 41.36 -53.17
C LYS A 2 25.41 40.93 -52.77
N LEU A 3 25.09 39.65 -52.89
CA LEU A 3 23.86 39.07 -52.36
C LEU A 3 23.96 38.92 -50.83
N LYS A 4 23.04 39.56 -50.08
CA LYS A 4 22.86 39.38 -48.63
C LYS A 4 21.91 38.22 -48.40
N HIS A 5 22.39 37.16 -47.74
CA HIS A 5 21.55 36.06 -47.26
C HIS A 5 20.90 36.52 -45.95
N ILE A 6 19.55 36.61 -45.96
CA ILE A 6 18.75 36.81 -44.75
C ILE A 6 18.38 35.41 -44.25
N GLY A 7 19.02 35.01 -43.14
CA GLY A 7 18.67 33.80 -42.42
C GLY A 7 17.41 34.02 -41.57
N LEU A 8 16.33 33.32 -41.91
CA LEU A 8 15.09 33.26 -41.14
C LEU A 8 15.27 32.26 -40.00
N PHE A 9 15.48 32.78 -38.77
CA PHE A 9 15.49 31.97 -37.55
C PHE A 9 14.04 31.63 -37.17
N LEU A 10 13.60 30.40 -37.46
CA LEU A 10 12.34 29.86 -36.92
C LEU A 10 12.53 29.56 -35.42
N PHE A 11 11.97 30.40 -34.55
CA PHE A 11 11.92 30.18 -33.13
C PHE A 11 10.79 29.16 -32.84
N CYS A 12 11.15 27.88 -32.70
CA CYS A 12 10.21 26.83 -32.33
C CYS A 12 9.95 26.91 -30.84
N CYS A 13 8.90 27.66 -30.44
CA CYS A 13 8.41 27.64 -29.07
C CYS A 13 7.80 26.26 -28.77
N THR A 14 8.57 25.37 -28.17
CA THR A 14 8.06 24.16 -27.56
C THR A 14 7.29 24.54 -26.30
N PHE A 15 5.97 24.59 -26.40
CA PHE A 15 5.09 24.61 -25.23
C PHE A 15 5.25 23.27 -24.51
N PHE A 16 6.05 23.23 -23.44
CA PHE A 16 5.93 22.21 -22.43
C PHE A 16 4.61 22.48 -21.68
N ALA A 17 3.55 21.80 -22.06
CA ALA A 17 2.37 21.69 -21.20
C ALA A 17 2.82 20.92 -19.96
N THR A 18 3.12 21.62 -18.88
CA THR A 18 3.19 21.04 -17.54
C THR A 18 1.78 20.56 -17.24
N ALA A 19 1.56 19.25 -17.30
CA ALA A 19 0.33 18.67 -16.77
C ALA A 19 0.31 19.00 -15.26
N GLN A 20 -0.48 20.01 -14.91
CA GLN A 20 -0.70 20.37 -13.51
C GLN A 20 -1.40 19.17 -12.87
N SER A 21 -0.78 18.55 -11.87
CA SER A 21 -1.42 17.47 -11.12
C SER A 21 -2.68 18.04 -10.48
N GLN A 22 -3.82 17.43 -10.75
CA GLN A 22 -5.07 17.84 -10.14
C GLN A 22 -4.99 17.58 -8.63
N GLU A 23 -5.43 18.54 -7.83
CA GLU A 23 -5.42 18.46 -6.37
C GLU A 23 -6.29 17.27 -5.86
N LEU A 24 -5.84 16.58 -4.82
CA LEU A 24 -6.51 15.38 -4.30
C LEU A 24 -7.97 15.64 -3.91
N HIS A 25 -8.25 16.78 -3.24
CA HIS A 25 -9.61 17.13 -2.85
C HIS A 25 -10.52 17.33 -4.07
N THR A 26 -10.01 17.93 -5.15
CA THR A 26 -10.74 18.11 -6.40
C THR A 26 -11.11 16.75 -7.03
N LEU A 27 -10.15 15.81 -7.07
CA LEU A 27 -10.41 14.46 -7.56
C LEU A 27 -11.46 13.72 -6.72
N ALA A 28 -11.43 13.89 -5.39
CA ALA A 28 -12.42 13.31 -4.50
C ALA A 28 -13.80 13.94 -4.70
N GLN A 29 -13.90 15.27 -4.85
CA GLN A 29 -15.13 15.97 -5.17
C GLN A 29 -15.68 15.57 -6.54
N ASP A 30 -14.82 15.47 -7.55
CA ASP A 30 -15.20 15.00 -8.89
C ASP A 30 -15.78 13.57 -8.82
N PHE A 31 -15.15 12.68 -8.05
CA PHE A 31 -15.69 11.34 -7.80
C PHE A 31 -17.07 11.43 -7.14
N LEU A 32 -17.20 12.14 -6.03
CA LEU A 32 -18.48 12.30 -5.31
C LEU A 32 -19.58 12.92 -6.18
N ASN A 33 -19.23 13.84 -7.07
CA ASN A 33 -20.18 14.48 -7.99
C ASN A 33 -20.68 13.53 -9.08
N THR A 34 -20.04 12.40 -9.31
CA THR A 34 -20.53 11.36 -10.22
C THR A 34 -21.55 10.43 -9.57
N LEU A 35 -21.60 10.38 -8.22
CA LEU A 35 -22.41 9.44 -7.49
C LEU A 35 -23.86 9.89 -7.38
N SER A 36 -24.81 8.94 -7.44
CA SER A 36 -26.20 9.18 -7.04
C SER A 36 -26.28 9.43 -5.53
N PRO A 37 -27.34 10.06 -5.02
CA PRO A 37 -27.54 10.23 -3.57
C PRO A 37 -27.38 8.92 -2.79
N GLU A 38 -27.97 7.84 -3.29
CA GLU A 38 -27.89 6.51 -2.67
C GLU A 38 -26.45 5.94 -2.60
N LEU A 39 -25.65 6.17 -3.64
CA LEU A 39 -24.24 5.77 -3.62
C LEU A 39 -23.40 6.67 -2.72
N LYS A 40 -23.72 7.97 -2.65
CA LYS A 40 -23.06 8.89 -1.71
C LYS A 40 -23.28 8.46 -0.26
N ASP A 41 -24.52 8.13 0.11
CA ASP A 41 -24.86 7.68 1.47
C ASP A 41 -24.06 6.42 1.89
N LYS A 42 -23.68 5.57 0.93
CA LYS A 42 -22.84 4.39 1.18
C LYS A 42 -21.35 4.68 1.12
N THR A 43 -20.96 5.82 0.56
CA THR A 43 -19.55 6.16 0.34
C THR A 43 -19.01 7.13 1.38
N VAL A 44 -19.85 8.09 1.84
CA VAL A 44 -19.41 9.20 2.71
C VAL A 44 -19.72 8.86 4.16
N PHE A 45 -18.75 9.05 5.01
CA PHE A 45 -18.80 8.85 6.45
C PHE A 45 -18.22 10.10 7.14
N GLU A 46 -18.57 10.29 8.40
CA GLU A 46 -17.92 11.32 9.22
C GLU A 46 -16.44 10.99 9.41
N LEU A 47 -15.59 12.02 9.51
CA LEU A 47 -14.15 11.83 9.75
C LEU A 47 -13.87 11.09 11.08
N THR A 48 -14.76 11.28 12.06
CA THR A 48 -14.70 10.64 13.39
C THR A 48 -15.34 9.27 13.46
N ASP A 49 -15.93 8.77 12.35
CA ASP A 49 -16.55 7.44 12.33
C ASP A 49 -15.50 6.34 12.57
N GLU A 50 -15.81 5.40 13.47
CA GLU A 50 -14.93 4.27 13.79
C GLU A 50 -14.62 3.39 12.58
N GLU A 51 -15.49 3.38 11.56
CA GLU A 51 -15.28 2.70 10.29
C GLU A 51 -13.95 3.13 9.64
N ARG A 52 -13.46 4.36 9.89
CA ARG A 52 -12.20 4.87 9.34
C ARG A 52 -11.00 4.02 9.74
N ARG A 53 -11.02 3.40 10.92
CA ARG A 53 -9.95 2.54 11.43
C ARG A 53 -10.14 1.06 11.15
N ASN A 54 -11.24 0.67 10.49
CA ASN A 54 -11.42 -0.70 10.05
C ASN A 54 -10.40 -1.05 8.97
N PHE A 55 -9.75 -2.20 9.14
CA PHE A 55 -8.67 -2.66 8.29
C PHE A 55 -8.87 -4.14 7.96
N TYR A 56 -9.49 -4.43 6.79
CA TYR A 56 -9.81 -5.80 6.42
C TYR A 56 -9.29 -6.11 5.02
N TYR A 57 -8.31 -7.00 4.93
CA TYR A 57 -7.76 -7.51 3.67
C TYR A 57 -8.30 -8.92 3.31
N THR A 58 -9.11 -9.51 4.17
CA THR A 58 -9.78 -10.80 3.95
C THR A 58 -11.15 -10.60 3.28
N PRO A 59 -11.77 -11.67 2.72
CA PRO A 59 -13.12 -11.59 2.16
C PRO A 59 -14.17 -11.41 3.26
N VAL A 60 -14.63 -10.17 3.46
CA VAL A 60 -15.71 -9.79 4.39
C VAL A 60 -16.74 -8.92 3.67
N ILE A 61 -17.94 -8.79 4.25
CA ILE A 61 -18.94 -7.82 3.80
C ILE A 61 -18.49 -6.43 4.26
N ARG A 62 -18.49 -5.47 3.35
CA ARG A 62 -17.99 -4.11 3.55
C ARG A 62 -19.10 -3.08 3.41
N LYS A 63 -19.04 -2.00 4.20
CA LYS A 63 -20.04 -0.91 4.17
C LYS A 63 -19.88 0.01 2.97
N GLY A 64 -18.63 0.36 2.59
CA GLY A 64 -18.35 1.31 1.50
C GLY A 64 -18.92 0.89 0.16
N SER A 65 -19.02 1.83 -0.77
CA SER A 65 -19.55 1.56 -2.11
C SER A 65 -18.61 0.73 -2.95
N SER A 66 -19.12 -0.37 -3.50
CA SER A 66 -18.36 -1.29 -4.34
C SER A 66 -18.26 -0.79 -5.79
N LEU A 67 -17.11 -1.04 -6.44
CA LEU A 67 -16.93 -0.82 -7.87
C LEU A 67 -17.97 -1.54 -8.74
N ARG A 68 -18.58 -2.63 -8.24
CA ARG A 68 -19.70 -3.31 -8.92
C ARG A 68 -20.89 -2.41 -9.17
N ASN A 69 -21.10 -1.45 -8.27
CA ASN A 69 -22.25 -0.53 -8.30
C ASN A 69 -21.93 0.74 -9.10
N PHE A 70 -20.70 0.89 -9.57
CA PHE A 70 -20.26 2.07 -10.32
C PHE A 70 -20.34 1.83 -11.82
N ASN A 71 -20.92 2.80 -12.54
CA ASN A 71 -20.79 2.86 -13.98
C ASN A 71 -19.36 3.27 -14.40
N GLU A 72 -19.06 3.24 -15.70
CA GLU A 72 -17.73 3.53 -16.23
C GLU A 72 -17.20 4.93 -15.83
N LYS A 73 -18.07 5.96 -15.84
CA LYS A 73 -17.70 7.31 -15.43
C LYS A 73 -17.32 7.36 -13.94
N GLN A 74 -18.07 6.70 -13.09
CA GLN A 74 -17.84 6.60 -11.65
C GLN A 74 -16.55 5.81 -11.35
N GLN A 75 -16.33 4.67 -12.01
CA GLN A 75 -15.10 3.89 -11.89
C GLN A 75 -13.87 4.71 -12.33
N LYS A 76 -13.99 5.45 -13.44
CA LYS A 76 -12.91 6.31 -13.93
C LYS A 76 -12.54 7.39 -12.92
N ALA A 77 -13.52 8.06 -12.32
CA ALA A 77 -13.28 9.08 -11.30
C ALA A 77 -12.67 8.48 -10.01
N ALA A 78 -13.18 7.33 -9.54
CA ALA A 78 -12.62 6.61 -8.40
C ALA A 78 -11.16 6.20 -8.62
N PHE A 79 -10.84 5.65 -9.80
CA PHE A 79 -9.46 5.29 -10.14
C PHE A 79 -8.55 6.49 -10.40
N ALA A 80 -9.09 7.66 -10.78
CA ALA A 80 -8.30 8.89 -10.85
C ALA A 80 -7.82 9.31 -9.46
N LEU A 81 -8.71 9.30 -8.45
CA LEU A 81 -8.34 9.56 -7.05
C LEU A 81 -7.30 8.54 -6.56
N LEU A 82 -7.52 7.24 -6.79
CA LEU A 82 -6.57 6.19 -6.40
C LEU A 82 -5.20 6.40 -7.03
N SER A 83 -5.14 6.64 -8.35
CA SER A 83 -3.86 6.80 -9.07
C SER A 83 -3.08 8.05 -8.67
N ALA A 84 -3.75 9.09 -8.15
CA ALA A 84 -3.10 10.30 -7.64
C ALA A 84 -2.56 10.13 -6.21
N SER A 85 -3.03 9.12 -5.48
CA SER A 85 -2.68 8.90 -4.07
C SER A 85 -1.58 7.86 -3.84
N ILE A 86 -1.19 7.14 -4.88
CA ILE A 86 -0.14 6.10 -4.83
C ILE A 86 0.79 6.21 -6.03
N SER A 87 1.93 5.52 -6.00
CA SER A 87 2.84 5.48 -7.14
C SER A 87 2.23 4.74 -8.33
N LYS A 88 2.80 4.95 -9.52
CA LYS A 88 2.43 4.19 -10.73
C LYS A 88 2.63 2.69 -10.53
N GLU A 89 3.67 2.29 -9.81
CA GLU A 89 3.96 0.89 -9.53
C GLU A 89 2.94 0.28 -8.57
N ALA A 90 2.59 0.98 -7.47
CA ALA A 90 1.55 0.54 -6.56
C ALA A 90 0.18 0.47 -7.25
N TYR A 91 -0.13 1.43 -8.14
CA TYR A 91 -1.35 1.37 -8.94
C TYR A 91 -1.38 0.14 -9.86
N ARG A 92 -0.26 -0.18 -10.53
CA ARG A 92 -0.13 -1.41 -11.33
C ARG A 92 -0.36 -2.65 -10.47
N LYS A 93 0.36 -2.77 -9.33
CA LYS A 93 0.19 -3.88 -8.37
C LYS A 93 -1.27 -4.01 -7.93
N THR A 94 -1.90 -2.91 -7.54
CA THR A 94 -3.32 -2.88 -7.12
C THR A 94 -4.24 -3.44 -8.21
N ARG A 95 -4.08 -2.99 -9.46
CA ARG A 95 -4.89 -3.48 -10.58
C ARG A 95 -4.66 -4.96 -10.90
N GLU A 96 -3.43 -5.43 -10.78
CA GLU A 96 -3.08 -6.82 -10.99
C GLU A 96 -3.60 -7.73 -9.86
N ILE A 97 -3.53 -7.29 -8.60
CA ILE A 97 -4.13 -8.00 -7.45
C ILE A 97 -5.64 -8.16 -7.66
N MET A 98 -6.33 -7.10 -8.07
CA MET A 98 -7.76 -7.18 -8.40
C MET A 98 -8.02 -8.23 -9.50
N ALA A 99 -7.17 -8.29 -10.53
CA ALA A 99 -7.33 -9.26 -11.64
C ALA A 99 -7.13 -10.72 -11.18
N LEU A 100 -6.30 -10.98 -10.14
CA LEU A 100 -6.13 -12.33 -9.56
C LEU A 100 -7.43 -12.92 -9.03
N GLU A 101 -8.42 -12.10 -8.65
CA GLU A 101 -9.75 -12.59 -8.25
C GLU A 101 -10.41 -13.46 -9.32
N SER A 102 -10.18 -13.18 -10.61
CA SER A 102 -10.68 -14.01 -11.71
C SER A 102 -10.02 -15.39 -11.74
N ILE A 103 -8.74 -15.47 -11.38
CA ILE A 103 -8.01 -16.74 -11.27
C ILE A 103 -8.52 -17.52 -10.06
N LEU A 104 -8.63 -16.87 -8.90
CA LEU A 104 -9.17 -17.48 -7.68
C LEU A 104 -10.61 -18.00 -7.87
N LYS A 105 -11.43 -17.24 -8.60
CA LYS A 105 -12.79 -17.66 -8.92
C LYS A 105 -12.82 -19.05 -9.59
N VAL A 106 -11.89 -19.30 -10.49
CA VAL A 106 -11.77 -20.60 -11.18
C VAL A 106 -11.17 -21.64 -10.23
N LEU A 107 -10.08 -21.33 -9.55
CA LEU A 107 -9.38 -22.27 -8.65
C LEU A 107 -10.26 -22.74 -7.48
N GLU A 108 -11.11 -21.86 -6.95
CA GLU A 108 -12.00 -22.12 -5.83
C GLU A 108 -13.44 -22.55 -6.28
N ASN A 109 -13.63 -22.83 -7.56
CA ASN A 109 -14.92 -23.25 -8.12
C ASN A 109 -16.07 -22.26 -7.83
N ASN A 110 -15.85 -20.97 -8.13
CA ASN A 110 -16.84 -19.89 -8.04
C ASN A 110 -17.49 -19.75 -6.65
N PRO A 111 -16.74 -19.55 -5.58
CA PRO A 111 -17.25 -19.52 -4.21
C PRO A 111 -18.19 -18.34 -3.99
N LYS A 112 -19.10 -18.49 -3.02
CA LYS A 112 -20.07 -17.47 -2.63
C LYS A 112 -19.78 -16.95 -1.22
N MET A 113 -20.19 -15.69 -0.97
CA MET A 113 -20.28 -15.12 0.36
C MET A 113 -21.53 -15.67 1.10
N PRO A 114 -21.63 -15.52 2.43
CA PRO A 114 -22.81 -15.95 3.20
C PRO A 114 -24.13 -15.31 2.72
N ASP A 115 -24.07 -14.11 2.14
CA ASP A 115 -25.22 -13.41 1.56
C ASP A 115 -25.56 -13.86 0.13
N GLY A 116 -24.87 -14.89 -0.40
CA GLY A 116 -25.04 -15.41 -1.75
C GLY A 116 -24.32 -14.64 -2.86
N SER A 117 -23.69 -13.50 -2.56
CA SER A 117 -22.93 -12.73 -3.55
C SER A 117 -21.67 -13.48 -4.01
N VAL A 118 -21.12 -13.07 -5.16
CA VAL A 118 -19.87 -13.67 -5.68
C VAL A 118 -18.71 -13.27 -4.79
N LYS A 119 -17.97 -14.27 -4.24
CA LYS A 119 -16.84 -14.02 -3.35
C LYS A 119 -15.63 -13.48 -4.12
N ARG A 120 -15.31 -14.09 -5.26
CA ARG A 120 -14.13 -13.75 -6.08
C ARG A 120 -14.54 -12.93 -7.29
N ASP A 121 -14.33 -11.60 -7.22
CA ASP A 121 -14.72 -10.68 -8.28
C ASP A 121 -13.77 -9.48 -8.31
N PRO A 122 -13.11 -9.18 -9.46
CA PRO A 122 -12.25 -8.02 -9.65
C PRO A 122 -12.90 -6.66 -9.34
N LEU A 123 -14.23 -6.61 -9.28
CA LEU A 123 -14.99 -5.40 -8.93
C LEU A 123 -15.49 -5.40 -7.48
N ASN A 124 -15.17 -6.41 -6.67
CA ASN A 124 -15.55 -6.43 -5.26
C ASN A 124 -14.55 -5.66 -4.39
N TYR A 125 -14.26 -4.43 -4.80
CA TYR A 125 -13.42 -3.47 -4.11
C TYR A 125 -14.22 -2.22 -3.83
N HIS A 126 -14.01 -1.60 -2.67
CA HIS A 126 -14.89 -0.61 -2.11
C HIS A 126 -14.16 0.70 -1.86
N PHE A 127 -14.90 1.81 -1.93
CA PHE A 127 -14.46 3.16 -1.61
C PHE A 127 -15.22 3.72 -0.42
N TRP A 128 -14.49 4.42 0.44
CA TRP A 128 -15.00 5.28 1.52
C TRP A 128 -14.37 6.65 1.38
N ILE A 129 -15.15 7.68 1.66
CA ILE A 129 -14.68 9.04 1.90
C ILE A 129 -15.05 9.38 3.34
N PHE A 130 -14.11 9.88 4.11
CA PHE A 130 -14.28 10.27 5.51
C PHE A 130 -14.12 11.77 5.65
N GLY A 131 -15.15 12.47 6.13
CA GLY A 131 -15.22 13.92 6.18
C GLY A 131 -15.54 14.55 4.83
N ASN A 132 -15.29 15.84 4.71
CA ASN A 132 -15.56 16.62 3.51
C ASN A 132 -14.26 16.93 2.77
N PRO A 133 -14.06 16.41 1.54
CA PRO A 133 -12.86 16.72 0.78
C PRO A 133 -12.74 18.23 0.51
N SER A 134 -11.76 18.88 1.13
CA SER A 134 -11.43 20.30 0.95
C SER A 134 -9.93 20.50 1.01
N GLU A 135 -9.44 21.68 0.61
CA GLU A 135 -8.03 22.01 0.70
C GLU A 135 -7.61 22.25 2.17
N ASP A 136 -8.46 22.93 2.94
CA ASP A 136 -8.11 23.47 4.26
C ASP A 136 -8.39 22.50 5.41
N GLU A 137 -9.29 21.52 5.22
CA GLU A 137 -9.72 20.60 6.27
C GLU A 137 -9.06 19.23 6.17
N PHE A 138 -9.09 18.48 7.28
CA PHE A 138 -8.76 17.06 7.25
C PHE A 138 -9.91 16.27 6.65
N TRP A 139 -9.57 15.39 5.72
CA TRP A 139 -10.46 14.39 5.16
C TRP A 139 -9.65 13.14 4.81
N GLY A 140 -10.32 12.00 4.83
CA GLY A 140 -9.66 10.73 4.52
C GLY A 140 -10.41 9.94 3.46
N TRP A 141 -9.79 8.88 3.00
CA TRP A 141 -10.44 7.92 2.14
C TRP A 141 -9.75 6.56 2.20
N ARG A 142 -10.50 5.53 1.84
CA ARG A 142 -10.00 4.16 1.81
C ARG A 142 -10.40 3.47 0.51
N PHE A 143 -9.49 2.66 -0.03
CA PHE A 143 -9.75 1.69 -1.07
C PHE A 143 -9.42 0.30 -0.54
N GLU A 144 -10.42 -0.57 -0.47
CA GLU A 144 -10.27 -1.86 0.18
C GLU A 144 -11.05 -2.97 -0.51
N GLY A 145 -10.48 -4.17 -0.48
CA GLY A 145 -11.09 -5.41 -0.90
C GLY A 145 -10.25 -6.60 -0.47
N HIS A 146 -10.43 -7.74 -1.10
CA HIS A 146 -9.57 -8.89 -0.83
C HIS A 146 -8.14 -8.59 -1.29
N HIS A 147 -7.18 -8.74 -0.36
CA HIS A 147 -5.74 -8.48 -0.55
C HIS A 147 -5.35 -7.02 -0.86
N ILE A 148 -6.23 -6.08 -0.64
CA ILE A 148 -5.92 -4.65 -0.70
C ILE A 148 -6.58 -3.95 0.47
N SER A 149 -5.80 -3.12 1.21
CA SER A 149 -6.34 -2.10 2.10
C SER A 149 -5.39 -0.90 2.09
N LEU A 150 -5.83 0.18 1.46
CA LEU A 150 -5.10 1.42 1.29
C LEU A 150 -5.86 2.53 1.99
N ASN A 151 -5.24 3.14 3.00
CA ASN A 151 -5.85 4.11 3.89
C ASN A 151 -5.11 5.43 3.77
N PHE A 152 -5.85 6.53 3.67
CA PHE A 152 -5.30 7.85 3.41
C PHE A 152 -5.95 8.90 4.30
N LEU A 153 -5.15 9.85 4.74
CA LEU A 153 -5.58 11.12 5.33
C LEU A 153 -4.89 12.26 4.59
N ALA A 154 -5.65 13.28 4.21
CA ALA A 154 -5.15 14.46 3.53
C ALA A 154 -5.50 15.72 4.31
N SER A 155 -4.65 16.73 4.22
CA SER A 155 -4.87 18.10 4.70
C SER A 155 -4.00 19.06 3.89
N LYS A 156 -4.46 20.27 3.64
CA LYS A 156 -3.73 21.32 2.89
C LYS A 156 -3.22 20.82 1.54
N GLY A 157 -4.08 20.06 0.84
CA GLY A 157 -3.78 19.51 -0.48
C GLY A 157 -2.73 18.39 -0.53
N LEU A 158 -2.24 17.89 0.62
CA LEU A 158 -1.21 16.87 0.74
C LEU A 158 -1.71 15.65 1.50
N LEU A 159 -1.15 14.48 1.18
CA LEU A 159 -1.29 13.31 2.04
C LEU A 159 -0.46 13.50 3.31
N VAL A 160 -1.10 13.38 4.47
CA VAL A 160 -0.47 13.44 5.80
C VAL A 160 -0.38 12.07 6.46
N SER A 161 -1.15 11.09 5.98
CA SER A 161 -0.99 9.68 6.27
C SER A 161 -1.39 8.85 5.05
N SER A 162 -0.67 7.74 4.84
CA SER A 162 -0.96 6.72 3.82
C SER A 162 -0.68 5.32 4.39
N THR A 163 -0.92 5.14 5.68
CA THR A 163 -0.78 3.89 6.42
C THR A 163 -2.03 3.62 7.28
N PRO A 164 -2.39 2.36 7.55
CA PRO A 164 -1.76 1.12 7.03
C PRO A 164 -1.85 1.02 5.51
N PHE A 165 -0.76 0.50 4.90
CA PHE A 165 -0.72 0.25 3.47
C PHE A 165 -0.51 -1.25 3.24
N PHE A 166 -1.55 -1.95 2.83
CA PHE A 166 -1.53 -3.39 2.67
C PHE A 166 -1.76 -3.80 1.22
N LEU A 167 -0.90 -4.67 0.74
CA LEU A 167 -1.05 -5.42 -0.51
C LEU A 167 -0.79 -6.92 -0.24
N GLY A 168 -1.64 -7.79 -0.77
CA GLY A 168 -1.46 -9.22 -0.73
C GLY A 168 -1.74 -9.87 -2.08
N THR A 169 -1.36 -11.13 -2.25
CA THR A 169 -1.63 -11.90 -3.47
C THR A 169 -1.99 -13.34 -3.17
N ASN A 170 -3.03 -13.82 -3.79
CA ASN A 170 -3.39 -15.22 -3.84
C ASN A 170 -3.91 -15.55 -5.27
N PRO A 171 -3.21 -16.39 -6.03
CA PRO A 171 -1.94 -17.00 -5.69
C PRO A 171 -0.79 -15.98 -5.66
N GLY A 172 0.26 -16.27 -4.89
CA GLY A 172 1.52 -15.51 -4.92
C GLY A 172 2.18 -15.61 -6.29
N LYS A 173 2.14 -16.83 -6.88
CA LYS A 173 2.55 -17.14 -8.24
C LYS A 173 1.46 -17.90 -8.96
N VAL A 174 1.07 -17.45 -10.14
CA VAL A 174 0.11 -18.17 -10.99
C VAL A 174 0.76 -19.43 -11.55
N LEU A 175 0.21 -20.60 -11.24
CA LEU A 175 0.83 -21.90 -11.58
C LEU A 175 0.37 -22.47 -12.92
N SER A 176 -0.75 -21.99 -13.49
CA SER A 176 -1.34 -22.52 -14.72
C SER A 176 -2.09 -21.43 -15.52
N GLY A 177 -2.51 -21.77 -16.73
CA GLY A 177 -3.25 -20.85 -17.62
C GLY A 177 -2.35 -19.85 -18.34
N GLU A 178 -2.98 -18.86 -18.97
CA GLU A 178 -2.29 -17.85 -19.79
C GLU A 178 -1.33 -16.98 -18.97
N GLN A 179 -1.63 -16.76 -17.69
CA GLN A 179 -0.79 -15.94 -16.81
C GLN A 179 0.21 -16.77 -16.02
N LYS A 180 0.49 -18.04 -16.40
CA LYS A 180 1.46 -18.90 -15.70
C LYS A 180 2.80 -18.20 -15.51
N GLY A 181 3.28 -18.19 -14.26
CA GLY A 181 4.53 -17.56 -13.86
C GLY A 181 4.39 -16.12 -13.41
N HIS A 182 3.19 -15.50 -13.54
CA HIS A 182 2.96 -14.14 -13.05
C HIS A 182 3.00 -14.08 -11.52
N GLU A 183 3.72 -13.11 -10.99
CA GLU A 183 3.93 -12.85 -9.56
C GLU A 183 3.91 -11.33 -9.34
N VAL A 184 2.85 -10.78 -8.71
CA VAL A 184 2.69 -9.33 -8.52
C VAL A 184 3.68 -8.79 -7.48
N LEU A 185 3.82 -9.49 -6.34
CA LEU A 185 4.71 -9.12 -5.23
C LEU A 185 6.02 -9.93 -5.25
N LYS A 186 6.56 -10.16 -6.45
CA LYS A 186 7.81 -10.94 -6.62
C LYS A 186 9.02 -10.31 -5.95
N GLN A 187 9.14 -8.98 -6.03
CA GLN A 187 10.34 -8.30 -5.55
C GLN A 187 10.41 -8.29 -4.03
N GLU A 188 9.28 -8.24 -3.35
CA GLU A 188 9.16 -8.36 -1.89
C GLU A 188 9.73 -9.70 -1.42
N THR A 189 9.37 -10.79 -2.09
CA THR A 189 9.90 -12.14 -1.83
C THR A 189 11.40 -12.22 -2.15
N VAL A 190 11.79 -11.81 -3.36
CA VAL A 190 13.17 -11.99 -3.86
C VAL A 190 14.18 -11.18 -3.05
N LEU A 191 13.85 -9.91 -2.71
CA LEU A 191 14.76 -9.05 -1.95
C LEU A 191 14.86 -9.48 -0.47
N GLY A 192 13.74 -9.92 0.14
CA GLY A 192 13.76 -10.49 1.50
C GLY A 192 14.66 -11.71 1.58
N LEU A 193 14.47 -12.69 0.68
CA LEU A 193 15.31 -13.87 0.58
C LEU A 193 16.79 -13.55 0.25
N ALA A 194 17.04 -12.56 -0.61
CA ALA A 194 18.40 -12.14 -0.92
C ALA A 194 19.11 -11.55 0.31
N LEU A 195 18.41 -10.77 1.13
CA LEU A 195 18.97 -10.19 2.35
C LEU A 195 19.27 -11.28 3.37
N VAL A 196 18.32 -12.13 3.74
CA VAL A 196 18.52 -13.17 4.75
C VAL A 196 19.60 -14.16 4.34
N ASN A 197 19.66 -14.57 3.07
CA ASN A 197 20.70 -15.49 2.56
C ASN A 197 22.09 -14.83 2.42
N SER A 198 22.21 -13.52 2.57
CA SER A 198 23.50 -12.82 2.61
C SER A 198 24.12 -12.76 4.01
N LEU A 199 23.37 -13.14 5.05
CA LEU A 199 23.81 -13.10 6.44
C LEU A 199 24.83 -14.23 6.73
N SER A 200 25.79 -13.93 7.62
CA SER A 200 26.65 -15.00 8.18
C SER A 200 25.84 -15.91 9.11
N LYS A 201 26.40 -17.03 9.54
CA LYS A 201 25.71 -17.92 10.50
C LYS A 201 25.38 -17.22 11.81
N GLU A 202 26.31 -16.40 12.30
CA GLU A 202 26.16 -15.62 13.53
C GLU A 202 25.08 -14.54 13.37
N GLN A 203 25.07 -13.82 12.24
CA GLN A 203 24.05 -12.83 11.92
C GLN A 203 22.68 -13.49 11.74
N LEU A 204 22.62 -14.63 11.07
CA LEU A 204 21.37 -15.37 10.87
C LEU A 204 20.80 -15.86 12.21
N ALA A 205 21.63 -16.30 13.15
CA ALA A 205 21.19 -16.70 14.47
C ALA A 205 20.55 -15.55 15.28
N ILE A 206 20.92 -14.29 14.97
CA ILE A 206 20.31 -13.09 15.56
C ILE A 206 19.02 -12.72 14.80
N ALA A 207 19.06 -12.75 13.46
CA ALA A 207 17.97 -12.33 12.62
C ALA A 207 16.78 -13.30 12.64
N ARG A 208 17.06 -14.62 12.68
CA ARG A 208 16.03 -15.66 12.61
C ARG A 208 15.53 -16.03 13.99
N PHE A 209 14.36 -15.52 14.35
CA PHE A 209 13.75 -15.73 15.67
C PHE A 209 12.97 -17.05 15.78
N SER A 210 12.62 -17.68 14.65
CA SER A 210 11.91 -18.98 14.62
C SER A 210 12.24 -19.77 13.36
N ASP A 211 12.32 -21.10 13.51
CA ASP A 211 12.44 -22.02 12.38
C ASP A 211 11.13 -22.23 11.61
N GLU A 212 10.00 -21.91 12.24
CA GLU A 212 8.68 -21.95 11.65
C GLU A 212 8.16 -20.53 11.47
N ALA A 213 7.64 -20.24 10.29
CA ALA A 213 7.00 -18.95 10.01
C ALA A 213 5.59 -18.90 10.67
N PRO A 214 5.13 -17.70 11.10
CA PRO A 214 3.76 -17.54 11.58
C PRO A 214 2.77 -17.86 10.44
N TYR A 215 1.52 -18.17 10.81
CA TYR A 215 0.47 -18.43 9.81
C TYR A 215 0.09 -17.18 9.00
N ASP A 216 0.21 -16.00 9.60
CA ASP A 216 -0.07 -14.69 9.00
C ASP A 216 0.79 -13.62 9.69
N MET A 217 0.71 -12.37 9.25
CA MET A 217 1.36 -11.23 9.88
C MET A 217 0.95 -11.09 11.35
N PHE A 218 1.88 -10.67 12.21
CA PHE A 218 1.60 -10.49 13.65
C PHE A 218 0.61 -9.35 13.91
N THR A 219 0.68 -8.26 13.13
CA THR A 219 -0.26 -7.14 13.29
C THR A 219 -1.65 -7.47 12.74
N ALA A 220 -1.78 -8.50 11.89
CA ALA A 220 -3.05 -8.89 11.27
C ALA A 220 -3.88 -7.66 10.82
N ASN A 221 -5.14 -7.61 11.20
CA ASN A 221 -6.04 -6.47 10.95
C ASN A 221 -6.27 -5.60 12.20
N ASN A 222 -5.30 -5.58 13.13
CA ASN A 222 -5.42 -4.72 14.31
C ASN A 222 -5.46 -3.25 13.90
N PRO A 223 -6.45 -2.46 14.32
CA PRO A 223 -6.50 -1.03 14.04
C PRO A 223 -5.36 -0.24 14.71
N GLU A 224 -4.74 -0.78 15.75
CA GLU A 224 -3.60 -0.17 16.44
C GLU A 224 -2.28 -0.75 15.91
N ALA A 225 -1.37 0.13 15.47
CA ALA A 225 -0.01 -0.25 15.13
C ALA A 225 0.81 -0.47 16.41
N ILE A 226 1.19 -1.72 16.68
CA ILE A 226 1.96 -2.08 17.88
C ILE A 226 3.32 -2.61 17.43
N PRO A 227 4.44 -2.13 18.04
CA PRO A 227 5.75 -2.70 17.78
C PRO A 227 5.79 -4.20 18.06
N LEU A 228 6.52 -4.94 17.23
CA LEU A 228 6.67 -6.38 17.42
C LEU A 228 7.64 -6.67 18.57
N ASN A 229 7.37 -7.73 19.30
CA ASN A 229 8.18 -8.13 20.46
C ASN A 229 9.43 -8.98 20.10
N HIS A 230 9.49 -9.54 18.87
CA HIS A 230 10.66 -10.28 18.44
C HIS A 230 11.78 -9.34 18.01
N THR A 231 13.00 -9.69 18.37
CA THR A 231 14.20 -8.98 17.94
C THR A 231 14.75 -9.53 16.64
N GLY A 232 15.38 -8.65 15.86
CA GLY A 232 16.09 -9.00 14.63
C GLY A 232 17.53 -8.53 14.68
N ILE A 233 18.24 -8.66 13.57
CA ILE A 233 19.58 -8.08 13.42
C ILE A 233 19.45 -6.57 13.15
N SER A 234 20.20 -5.74 13.91
CA SER A 234 20.22 -4.30 13.70
C SER A 234 20.93 -3.93 12.40
N TYR A 235 20.50 -2.82 11.77
CA TYR A 235 21.17 -2.29 10.59
C TYR A 235 22.66 -2.00 10.85
N SER A 236 23.01 -1.51 12.05
CA SER A 236 24.40 -1.25 12.46
C SER A 236 25.29 -2.51 12.42
N ALA A 237 24.72 -3.70 12.67
CA ALA A 237 25.45 -4.96 12.65
C ALA A 237 25.62 -5.58 11.25
N LEU A 238 25.07 -4.95 10.21
CA LEU A 238 25.19 -5.40 8.83
C LEU A 238 26.48 -4.91 8.18
N THR A 239 27.05 -5.69 7.28
CA THR A 239 28.15 -5.27 6.39
C THR A 239 27.63 -4.25 5.36
N ASP A 240 28.51 -3.48 4.73
CA ASP A 240 28.11 -2.47 3.70
C ASP A 240 27.33 -3.08 2.55
N LYS A 241 27.63 -4.32 2.14
CA LYS A 241 26.88 -5.04 1.10
C LYS A 241 25.47 -5.38 1.57
N GLN A 242 25.33 -5.83 2.82
CA GLN A 242 24.04 -6.16 3.43
C GLN A 242 23.21 -4.89 3.71
N LYS A 243 23.83 -3.79 4.16
CA LYS A 243 23.21 -2.48 4.31
C LYS A 243 22.58 -2.00 3.00
N LYS A 244 23.28 -2.16 1.87
CA LYS A 244 22.72 -1.84 0.54
C LYS A 244 21.52 -2.72 0.19
N ALA A 245 21.57 -4.02 0.51
CA ALA A 245 20.44 -4.93 0.27
C ALA A 245 19.23 -4.57 1.14
N PHE A 246 19.47 -4.27 2.43
CA PHE A 246 18.44 -3.79 3.36
C PHE A 246 17.77 -2.51 2.86
N LEU A 247 18.55 -1.50 2.48
CA LEU A 247 18.03 -0.23 1.95
C LEU A 247 17.26 -0.42 0.65
N LYS A 248 17.68 -1.37 -0.19
CA LYS A 248 16.94 -1.71 -1.41
C LYS A 248 15.58 -2.33 -1.09
N LEU A 249 15.52 -3.22 -0.09
CA LEU A 249 14.27 -3.80 0.37
C LEU A 249 13.35 -2.75 0.99
N LEU A 250 13.87 -1.88 1.87
CA LEU A 250 13.12 -0.77 2.45
C LEU A 250 12.57 0.16 1.37
N GLN A 251 13.41 0.56 0.40
CA GLN A 251 13.02 1.45 -0.68
C GLN A 251 11.90 0.86 -1.54
N LEU A 252 11.88 -0.46 -1.76
CA LEU A 252 10.80 -1.14 -2.51
C LEU A 252 9.41 -0.87 -1.90
N TYR A 253 9.32 -0.84 -0.57
CA TYR A 253 8.07 -0.52 0.13
C TYR A 253 7.73 0.97 0.03
N LEU A 254 8.73 1.84 0.18
CA LEU A 254 8.56 3.30 0.07
C LEU A 254 8.18 3.73 -1.36
N ASP A 255 8.60 2.99 -2.37
CA ASP A 255 8.26 3.23 -3.77
C ASP A 255 6.78 2.96 -4.11
N ASN A 256 5.99 2.41 -3.18
CA ASN A 256 4.55 2.25 -3.37
C ASN A 256 3.77 3.56 -3.13
N TYR A 257 4.32 4.50 -2.39
CA TYR A 257 3.64 5.75 -2.02
C TYR A 257 3.68 6.82 -3.12
N GLU A 258 2.76 7.78 -3.03
CA GLU A 258 2.82 9.02 -3.81
C GLU A 258 4.16 9.73 -3.53
N ALA A 259 4.73 10.41 -4.52
CA ALA A 259 6.12 10.85 -4.48
C ALA A 259 6.44 11.84 -3.34
N LYS A 260 5.53 12.80 -3.07
CA LYS A 260 5.72 13.77 -1.98
C LYS A 260 5.61 13.07 -0.63
N PHE A 261 4.58 12.24 -0.44
CA PHE A 261 4.41 11.46 0.78
C PHE A 261 5.59 10.50 1.00
N SER A 262 6.01 9.76 -0.03
CA SER A 262 7.18 8.88 0.04
C SER A 262 8.43 9.60 0.54
N LYS A 263 8.69 10.81 0.03
CA LYS A 263 9.84 11.62 0.46
C LYS A 263 9.74 12.00 1.94
N THR A 264 8.63 12.58 2.37
CA THR A 264 8.41 13.01 3.76
C THR A 264 8.43 11.83 4.72
N PHE A 265 7.79 10.72 4.35
CA PHE A 265 7.79 9.50 5.16
C PHE A 265 9.18 8.88 5.30
N LYS A 266 9.96 8.89 4.23
CA LYS A 266 11.36 8.46 4.27
C LYS A 266 12.22 9.36 5.17
N GLU A 267 12.03 10.68 5.10
CA GLU A 267 12.72 11.65 5.97
C GLU A 267 12.38 11.36 7.43
N LYS A 268 11.09 11.22 7.78
CA LYS A 268 10.64 10.81 9.13
C LYS A 268 11.29 9.52 9.62
N ILE A 269 11.31 8.48 8.77
CA ILE A 269 11.93 7.20 9.09
C ILE A 269 13.43 7.37 9.40
N LEU A 270 14.15 8.16 8.61
CA LEU A 270 15.59 8.35 8.77
C LEU A 270 15.95 9.27 9.95
N GLU A 271 15.12 10.23 10.30
CA GLU A 271 15.27 11.10 11.47
C GLU A 271 15.22 10.28 12.77
N GLY A 272 14.46 9.20 12.83
CA GLY A 272 14.42 8.26 13.95
C GLY A 272 15.69 7.44 14.17
N GLY A 273 16.68 7.53 13.25
CA GLY A 273 17.96 6.82 13.34
C GLY A 273 17.93 5.44 12.71
N ILE A 274 18.50 5.31 11.51
CA ILE A 274 18.52 4.04 10.75
C ILE A 274 19.34 2.94 11.44
N GLU A 275 20.30 3.29 12.29
CA GLU A 275 21.22 2.34 12.93
C GLU A 275 20.48 1.34 13.83
N ASP A 276 19.32 1.74 14.37
CA ASP A 276 18.46 0.94 15.26
C ASP A 276 17.41 0.13 14.51
N PHE A 277 17.31 0.28 13.18
CA PHE A 277 16.39 -0.55 12.41
C PHE A 277 16.79 -2.00 12.50
N SER A 278 15.81 -2.88 12.65
CA SER A 278 16.02 -4.32 12.73
C SER A 278 15.38 -5.05 11.56
N PHE A 279 16.04 -6.12 11.13
CA PHE A 279 15.50 -7.09 10.20
C PHE A 279 15.35 -8.43 10.92
N ALA A 280 14.12 -8.94 10.99
CA ALA A 280 13.84 -10.23 11.60
C ALA A 280 13.26 -11.21 10.58
N TRP A 281 13.52 -12.49 10.77
CA TRP A 281 13.11 -13.57 9.88
C TRP A 281 12.51 -14.73 10.66
N ALA A 282 11.53 -15.42 10.05
CA ALA A 282 11.06 -16.72 10.51
C ALA A 282 10.79 -17.65 9.31
N GLY A 283 10.93 -18.96 9.54
CA GLY A 283 10.65 -19.98 8.52
C GLY A 283 11.83 -20.29 7.62
N ALA A 284 11.54 -20.82 6.44
CA ALA A 284 12.52 -21.33 5.49
C ALA A 284 13.33 -20.21 4.81
N LEU A 285 14.50 -20.59 4.27
CA LEU A 285 15.41 -19.70 3.55
C LEU A 285 15.33 -19.87 2.03
N GLN A 286 14.34 -20.61 1.56
CA GLN A 286 14.18 -20.96 0.15
C GLN A 286 12.81 -20.48 -0.38
N GLN A 287 12.80 -20.10 -1.66
CA GLN A 287 11.55 -19.75 -2.33
C GLN A 287 10.64 -20.99 -2.47
N GLY A 288 9.34 -20.81 -2.24
CA GLY A 288 8.36 -21.90 -2.29
C GLY A 288 8.18 -22.63 -0.97
N GLU A 289 8.86 -22.20 0.08
CA GLU A 289 8.67 -22.66 1.45
C GLU A 289 8.21 -21.51 2.34
N GLY A 290 7.44 -21.81 3.40
CA GLY A 290 6.85 -20.81 4.29
C GLY A 290 7.90 -19.93 4.96
N HIS A 291 7.77 -18.61 4.82
CA HIS A 291 8.67 -17.65 5.44
C HIS A 291 7.97 -16.32 5.73
N TYR A 292 8.52 -15.63 6.70
CA TYR A 292 8.08 -14.32 7.18
C TYR A 292 9.31 -13.43 7.41
N TYR A 293 9.17 -12.14 7.18
CA TYR A 293 10.13 -11.16 7.67
C TYR A 293 9.45 -9.87 8.13
N SER A 294 10.15 -9.16 9.01
CA SER A 294 9.80 -7.80 9.38
C SER A 294 11.01 -6.86 9.27
N ILE A 295 10.72 -5.58 8.99
CA ILE A 295 11.64 -4.47 9.17
C ILE A 295 10.96 -3.51 10.15
N GLN A 296 11.60 -3.25 11.28
CA GLN A 296 11.05 -2.38 12.31
C GLN A 296 12.05 -1.29 12.69
N GLY A 297 11.57 -0.06 12.78
CA GLY A 297 12.23 1.09 13.40
C GLY A 297 11.43 1.62 14.57
N SER A 298 11.81 2.77 15.11
CA SER A 298 11.07 3.43 16.20
C SER A 298 9.67 3.90 15.77
N SER A 299 9.53 4.37 14.52
CA SER A 299 8.31 5.00 14.01
C SER A 299 7.57 4.20 12.95
N PHE A 300 8.10 3.06 12.47
CA PHE A 300 7.48 2.29 11.40
C PHE A 300 7.70 0.78 11.55
N LEU A 301 6.83 0.03 10.87
CA LEU A 301 6.88 -1.42 10.80
C LEU A 301 6.52 -1.86 9.38
N ILE A 302 7.31 -2.79 8.84
CA ILE A 302 6.98 -3.55 7.64
C ILE A 302 6.89 -5.01 8.05
N GLU A 303 5.81 -5.69 7.63
CA GLU A 303 5.69 -7.14 7.71
C GLU A 303 5.44 -7.72 6.32
N TYR A 304 6.03 -8.88 6.09
CA TYR A 304 5.81 -9.72 4.93
C TYR A 304 5.60 -11.16 5.37
N ASP A 305 4.57 -11.80 4.89
CA ASP A 305 4.25 -13.20 5.12
C ASP A 305 4.01 -13.95 3.80
N ASN A 306 4.48 -15.19 3.71
CA ASN A 306 4.19 -16.11 2.62
C ASN A 306 4.17 -17.55 3.14
N THR A 307 3.15 -17.91 3.91
CA THR A 307 3.05 -19.22 4.57
C THR A 307 1.86 -20.03 4.08
N GLN A 308 0.76 -19.38 3.80
CA GLN A 308 -0.48 -20.04 3.40
C GLN A 308 -0.39 -20.64 1.99
N ASN A 309 -1.25 -21.61 1.69
CA ASN A 309 -1.34 -22.24 0.36
C ASN A 309 0.00 -22.81 -0.15
N ASN A 310 0.77 -23.47 0.72
CA ASN A 310 2.11 -23.98 0.42
C ASN A 310 3.07 -22.87 -0.03
N ALA A 311 3.15 -21.80 0.74
CA ALA A 311 3.97 -20.62 0.44
C ALA A 311 3.67 -19.99 -0.94
N ASN A 312 2.38 -19.94 -1.28
CA ASN A 312 1.88 -19.31 -2.51
C ASN A 312 0.75 -18.31 -2.23
N HIS A 313 0.86 -17.60 -1.10
CA HIS A 313 -0.13 -16.63 -0.64
C HIS A 313 0.60 -15.56 0.17
N VAL A 314 0.76 -14.38 -0.40
CA VAL A 314 1.60 -13.30 0.14
C VAL A 314 0.75 -12.24 0.80
N HIS A 315 1.17 -11.82 1.99
CA HIS A 315 0.70 -10.60 2.66
C HIS A 315 1.88 -9.67 2.91
N ALA A 316 1.69 -8.37 2.68
CA ALA A 316 2.69 -7.35 2.95
C ALA A 316 2.00 -6.08 3.45
N VAL A 317 2.48 -5.53 4.57
CA VAL A 317 1.93 -4.31 5.18
C VAL A 317 3.03 -3.35 5.58
N VAL A 318 2.75 -2.07 5.46
CA VAL A 318 3.54 -0.98 6.08
C VAL A 318 2.63 -0.26 7.08
N ARG A 319 3.14 -0.08 8.30
CA ARG A 319 2.47 0.63 9.39
C ARG A 319 3.33 1.81 9.85
N ASP A 320 2.70 2.90 10.20
CA ASP A 320 3.31 4.01 10.93
C ASP A 320 2.96 3.84 12.41
N LEU A 321 3.96 3.54 13.26
CA LEU A 321 3.73 3.24 14.68
C LEU A 321 3.24 4.46 15.50
N GLU A 322 3.34 5.65 14.92
CA GLU A 322 2.94 6.91 15.55
C GLU A 322 1.66 7.48 14.90
N ASN A 323 1.55 7.40 13.57
CA ASN A 323 0.52 8.11 12.80
C ASN A 323 -0.28 7.22 11.84
N ASP A 324 -0.48 5.95 12.17
CA ASP A 324 -1.36 5.07 11.40
C ASP A 324 -2.78 5.66 11.31
N PHE A 325 -3.41 5.58 10.15
CA PHE A 325 -4.67 6.26 9.84
C PHE A 325 -4.66 7.78 10.06
N GLY A 326 -3.50 8.40 10.30
CA GLY A 326 -3.39 9.83 10.62
C GLY A 326 -3.85 10.19 12.05
N GLU A 327 -3.85 9.24 12.97
CA GLU A 327 -4.38 9.44 14.33
C GLU A 327 -3.63 10.50 15.13
N ASP A 328 -2.30 10.52 15.06
CA ASP A 328 -1.51 11.50 15.82
C ASP A 328 -1.74 12.93 15.32
N VAL A 329 -1.74 13.10 14.00
CA VAL A 329 -1.99 14.41 13.37
C VAL A 329 -3.38 14.93 13.71
N LEU A 330 -4.39 14.07 13.70
CA LEU A 330 -5.75 14.43 14.10
C LEU A 330 -5.86 14.79 15.59
N LYS A 331 -5.21 14.02 16.47
CA LYS A 331 -5.17 14.33 17.91
C LYS A 331 -4.50 15.70 18.18
N GLN A 332 -3.38 15.98 17.50
CA GLN A 332 -2.69 17.26 17.62
C GLN A 332 -3.59 18.42 17.17
N HIS A 333 -4.28 18.27 16.04
CA HIS A 333 -5.22 19.29 15.54
C HIS A 333 -6.35 19.55 16.53
N TYR A 334 -7.02 18.51 17.04
CA TYR A 334 -8.08 18.67 18.02
C TYR A 334 -7.61 19.37 19.31
N HIS A 335 -6.39 19.11 19.76
CA HIS A 335 -5.83 19.77 20.93
C HIS A 335 -5.50 21.26 20.72
N GLN A 336 -5.16 21.66 19.48
CA GLN A 336 -4.82 23.05 19.16
C GLN A 336 -6.07 23.93 18.95
N ASP A 337 -7.13 23.38 18.39
CA ASP A 337 -8.33 24.15 18.03
C ASP A 337 -9.38 24.20 19.14
N HIS A 338 -9.25 23.38 20.18
CA HIS A 338 -10.23 23.29 21.28
C HIS A 338 -9.65 23.62 22.67
N ASN A 339 -8.42 24.14 22.76
CA ASN A 339 -7.80 24.76 23.91
C ASN A 339 -7.55 26.24 23.66
#